data_78fdeace4a331b3149c4658dfbbf6574
#
_entry.id   78fdeace4a331b3149c4658dfbbf6574
#
_cell.length_a   1.000
_cell.length_b   1.000
_cell.length_c   1.000
_cell.angle_alpha   90.00
_cell.angle_beta   90.00
_cell.angle_gamma   90.00
#
_symmetry.space_group_name_H-M   'P 1'
#
loop_
_entity.id
_entity.type
_entity.pdbx_description
1 polymer ?
#
loop_
_entity_poly.entity_id
_entity_poly.type
_entity_poly.pdbx_seq_one_letter_code
_entity_poly.pdbx_strand_id
1 'polypeptide(L)'
;MTRFAGRSITLLALAALLLAVTASSGSAASPSPHRGRILGVVPRSGPPAVAPQQFSRSKAIAAADPTTLTFDLSYQNLINQYFRDVALDSDLNTNVYSVATQYSDTLGAIQYESTFVGSYVDNDPLPANGCNDGVDAYCITDNQIANEIQTVLTAKGWHGGLDHVFFLMTPNGVGSCFDAAGTECTTNVFCAYHNYFVDSNAEDVIYANEPYMGPSGDCTDPSQSFPNDVDSDTTINTISHEHNEAITDPLTDPGHLAWIAADGSENGDLCAYGFGAPLGGTPGTDAYNQVINTHHYDLQQEWSNTDNGCIQRPGGAPSPPTSGLGPLLYEGGPVMHTNTAYAIYWLPTARNKSAPIVTGTAVVNKTLTTSVGSWDGGAPFSYQWQRCSSTGTSCADIPGATASKYKLMTADRRHVVRSTVRATNVNGVSPPAASTGTKVVDVPTATKAPHISGRARVGKKLSGSHGSWTYSPTYRYQWLRCNARGGSCSSIHAATRSTYKLAKRDAGHRLRLRVTAANAAGRRAATSAASARVPAAKR
;
A
#
# COMPACT_ATOMS: atom_id res chain seq x y z
N MET A 1 41.35 -69.03 28.09
CA MET A 1 40.97 -68.43 29.39
C MET A 1 40.85 -66.97 29.21
N THR A 2 39.69 -66.46 29.03
CA THR A 2 39.39 -65.01 29.24
C THR A 2 37.89 -64.80 29.06
N ARG A 3 37.29 -64.26 30.10
CA ARG A 3 35.85 -64.08 30.27
C ARG A 3 35.34 -62.87 29.47
N PHE A 4 34.25 -63.08 28.73
CA PHE A 4 33.41 -62.03 28.20
C PHE A 4 32.55 -61.39 29.28
N ALA A 5 32.60 -60.09 29.45
CA ALA A 5 31.68 -59.33 30.25
C ALA A 5 30.68 -58.62 29.32
N GLY A 6 29.40 -58.95 29.48
CA GLY A 6 28.32 -58.30 28.76
C GLY A 6 28.07 -56.87 29.26
N ARG A 7 27.87 -55.98 28.32
CA ARG A 7 27.34 -54.64 28.59
C ARG A 7 25.94 -54.54 28.05
N SER A 8 24.98 -54.33 28.95
CA SER A 8 23.60 -53.96 28.64
C SER A 8 23.56 -52.61 27.99
N ILE A 9 22.95 -52.49 26.84
CA ILE A 9 22.65 -51.24 26.16
C ILE A 9 21.25 -50.81 26.62
N THR A 10 21.20 -49.77 27.43
CA THR A 10 19.97 -49.09 27.80
C THR A 10 19.58 -48.14 26.64
N LEU A 11 18.43 -48.41 26.00
CA LEU A 11 17.82 -47.48 25.05
C LEU A 11 17.29 -46.25 25.81
N LEU A 12 17.90 -45.08 25.66
CA LEU A 12 17.30 -43.82 26.00
C LEU A 12 16.39 -43.39 24.84
N ALA A 13 15.09 -43.38 25.09
CA ALA A 13 14.12 -42.74 24.21
C ALA A 13 14.29 -41.22 24.32
N LEU A 14 14.83 -40.57 23.26
CA LEU A 14 14.83 -39.13 23.12
C LEU A 14 13.43 -38.71 22.68
N ALA A 15 12.64 -38.17 23.61
CA ALA A 15 11.43 -37.42 23.29
C ALA A 15 11.85 -36.08 22.67
N ALA A 16 11.73 -35.97 21.36
CA ALA A 16 11.87 -34.69 20.65
C ALA A 16 10.66 -33.82 20.98
N LEU A 17 10.85 -32.87 21.90
CA LEU A 17 9.92 -31.79 22.16
C LEU A 17 9.98 -30.81 20.97
N LEU A 18 9.03 -30.92 20.02
CA LEU A 18 8.81 -29.88 19.03
C LEU A 18 8.27 -28.64 19.74
N LEU A 19 9.16 -27.71 20.08
CA LEU A 19 8.75 -26.33 20.32
C LEU A 19 8.24 -25.76 18.99
N ALA A 20 6.93 -25.67 18.85
CA ALA A 20 6.33 -24.80 17.84
C ALA A 20 6.68 -23.35 18.24
N VAL A 21 7.73 -22.82 17.63
CA VAL A 21 7.96 -21.37 17.61
C VAL A 21 6.83 -20.81 16.77
N THR A 22 5.77 -20.36 17.42
CA THR A 22 4.84 -19.42 16.81
C THR A 22 5.64 -18.14 16.58
N ALA A 23 6.14 -17.98 15.37
CA ALA A 23 6.56 -16.66 14.92
C ALA A 23 5.32 -15.77 15.01
N SER A 24 5.20 -15.02 16.10
CA SER A 24 4.40 -13.83 16.09
C SER A 24 5.01 -12.95 14.98
N SER A 25 4.28 -12.76 13.89
CA SER A 25 4.53 -11.66 13.00
C SER A 25 4.32 -10.39 13.83
N GLY A 26 5.38 -9.98 14.52
CA GLY A 26 5.47 -8.63 15.02
C GLY A 26 5.38 -7.76 13.76
N SER A 27 4.32 -6.98 13.62
CA SER A 27 4.31 -5.83 12.74
C SER A 27 5.58 -5.07 13.05
N ALA A 28 6.51 -4.95 12.09
CA ALA A 28 7.59 -3.99 12.22
C ALA A 28 6.92 -2.65 12.52
N ALA A 29 7.40 -1.96 13.53
CA ALA A 29 6.91 -0.61 13.83
C ALA A 29 7.09 0.21 12.54
N SER A 30 6.05 0.91 12.11
CA SER A 30 6.16 1.82 10.98
C SER A 30 7.25 2.85 11.27
N PRO A 31 8.10 3.19 10.29
CA PRO A 31 9.06 4.26 10.46
C PRO A 31 8.31 5.54 10.87
N SER A 32 8.90 6.28 11.78
CA SER A 32 8.32 7.54 12.27
C SER A 32 9.41 8.59 12.14
N PRO A 33 9.23 9.61 11.29
CA PRO A 33 10.17 10.71 11.17
C PRO A 33 10.39 11.38 12.51
N HIS A 34 11.61 11.84 12.72
CA HIS A 34 11.93 12.60 13.92
C HIS A 34 11.21 13.96 13.87
N ARG A 35 10.26 14.16 14.79
CA ARG A 35 9.48 15.39 14.89
C ARG A 35 10.19 16.38 15.81
N GLY A 36 11.20 17.06 15.29
CA GLY A 36 11.59 18.36 15.78
C GLY A 36 10.75 19.45 15.11
N ARG A 37 11.15 20.70 15.23
CA ARG A 37 10.78 21.75 14.27
C ARG A 37 11.36 21.27 12.95
N ILE A 38 10.53 21.07 11.92
CA ILE A 38 11.04 20.69 10.61
C ILE A 38 11.86 21.87 10.13
N LEU A 39 13.13 21.65 10.00
CA LEU A 39 14.12 22.48 9.36
C LEU A 39 14.22 21.95 7.91
N GLY A 40 14.91 22.64 7.03
CA GLY A 40 15.02 22.21 5.65
C GLY A 40 13.69 22.27 4.91
N VAL A 41 13.16 23.44 4.81
CA VAL A 41 11.87 23.69 4.16
C VAL A 41 12.07 24.75 3.09
N VAL A 42 11.88 24.42 1.82
CA VAL A 42 11.73 25.46 0.79
C VAL A 42 10.44 26.22 1.08
N PRO A 43 10.52 27.46 1.59
CA PRO A 43 9.33 28.24 1.91
C PRO A 43 8.57 28.60 0.64
N ARG A 44 7.26 28.78 0.76
CA ARG A 44 6.48 29.34 -0.36
C ARG A 44 6.86 30.80 -0.58
N SER A 45 7.02 31.20 -1.85
CA SER A 45 7.30 32.57 -2.25
C SER A 45 6.06 33.46 -2.06
N GLY A 46 5.71 33.88 -0.86
CA GLY A 46 4.70 34.88 -0.52
C GLY A 46 3.32 34.83 -1.20
N PRO A 47 2.34 35.67 -0.85
CA PRO A 47 1.05 35.69 -1.52
C PRO A 47 1.22 36.08 -2.99
N PRO A 48 0.46 35.45 -3.93
CA PRO A 48 0.63 35.65 -5.35
C PRO A 48 0.54 37.13 -5.70
N ALA A 49 1.65 37.71 -6.10
CA ALA A 49 1.64 39.05 -6.70
C ALA A 49 0.98 38.91 -8.06
N VAL A 50 -0.29 39.32 -8.16
CA VAL A 50 -1.03 39.59 -9.39
C VAL A 50 -0.99 38.50 -10.45
N ALA A 51 -2.17 38.11 -10.94
CA ALA A 51 -2.44 37.09 -11.94
C ALA A 51 -1.28 36.80 -12.92
N PRO A 52 -0.96 35.51 -13.13
CA PRO A 52 0.18 35.13 -13.95
C PRO A 52 0.10 35.81 -15.31
N GLN A 53 1.17 36.51 -15.68
CA GLN A 53 1.33 36.98 -17.06
C GLN A 53 1.30 35.72 -17.93
N GLN A 54 0.43 35.72 -18.93
CA GLN A 54 0.38 34.67 -19.94
C GLN A 54 1.73 34.57 -20.62
N PHE A 55 2.61 33.70 -20.15
CA PHE A 55 3.77 33.30 -20.90
C PHE A 55 3.29 32.68 -22.20
N SER A 56 3.78 33.20 -23.32
CA SER A 56 3.37 32.72 -24.63
C SER A 56 3.80 31.26 -24.77
N ARG A 57 2.82 30.39 -24.78
CA ARG A 57 2.95 28.94 -24.94
C ARG A 57 3.55 28.57 -26.29
N SER A 58 4.85 28.66 -26.48
CA SER A 58 5.49 28.13 -27.70
C SER A 58 6.00 26.68 -27.54
N LYS A 59 5.91 26.08 -26.37
CA LYS A 59 6.07 24.63 -26.13
C LYS A 59 5.21 24.16 -24.94
N ALA A 60 3.93 24.51 -24.92
CA ALA A 60 3.02 23.90 -23.96
C ALA A 60 2.84 22.43 -24.35
N ILE A 61 3.60 21.56 -23.73
CA ILE A 61 3.17 20.19 -23.46
C ILE A 61 1.92 20.36 -22.59
N ALA A 62 0.83 19.72 -22.97
CA ALA A 62 -0.44 19.85 -22.27
C ALA A 62 -0.20 19.68 -20.77
N ALA A 63 -0.62 20.69 -19.98
CA ALA A 63 -0.59 20.56 -18.54
C ALA A 63 -1.18 19.18 -18.17
N ALA A 64 -0.44 18.40 -17.38
CA ALA A 64 -0.92 17.08 -16.96
C ALA A 64 -2.33 17.26 -16.40
N ASP A 65 -3.27 16.45 -16.87
CA ASP A 65 -4.62 16.45 -16.32
C ASP A 65 -4.50 16.17 -14.81
N PRO A 66 -4.92 17.07 -13.93
CA PRO A 66 -4.78 16.88 -12.47
C PRO A 66 -5.46 15.60 -11.96
N THR A 67 -6.23 14.93 -12.83
CA THR A 67 -6.86 13.64 -12.50
C THR A 67 -6.01 12.43 -12.92
N THR A 68 -4.89 12.60 -13.61
CA THR A 68 -4.13 11.49 -14.20
C THR A 68 -3.01 10.95 -13.33
N LEU A 69 -2.59 11.67 -12.27
CA LEU A 69 -1.51 11.24 -11.36
C LEU A 69 -0.25 10.79 -12.13
N THR A 70 0.18 11.55 -13.14
CA THR A 70 1.32 11.24 -14.00
C THR A 70 2.37 12.32 -13.96
N PHE A 71 3.60 11.94 -14.32
CA PHE A 71 4.64 12.87 -14.75
C PHE A 71 4.80 12.80 -16.28
N ASP A 72 5.18 13.90 -16.89
CA ASP A 72 5.69 13.87 -18.25
C ASP A 72 7.04 13.14 -18.30
N LEU A 73 7.30 12.43 -19.39
CA LEU A 73 8.60 11.78 -19.60
C LEU A 73 9.74 12.80 -19.71
N SER A 74 9.49 14.02 -20.21
CA SER A 74 10.48 15.09 -20.22
C SER A 74 10.85 15.51 -18.82
N TYR A 75 9.88 15.65 -17.90
CA TYR A 75 10.10 15.98 -16.50
C TYR A 75 11.05 14.99 -15.81
N GLN A 76 10.74 13.69 -15.89
CA GLN A 76 11.60 12.67 -15.28
C GLN A 76 13.00 12.65 -15.91
N ASN A 77 13.09 12.83 -17.22
CA ASN A 77 14.36 12.82 -17.92
C ASN A 77 15.24 14.01 -17.53
N LEU A 78 14.69 15.21 -17.40
CA LEU A 78 15.42 16.42 -17.01
C LEU A 78 15.90 16.33 -15.56
N ILE A 79 15.08 15.86 -14.62
CA ILE A 79 15.50 15.65 -13.24
C ILE A 79 16.59 14.58 -13.15
N ASN A 80 16.44 13.47 -13.85
CA ASN A 80 17.47 12.43 -13.90
C ASN A 80 18.76 12.92 -14.58
N GLN A 81 18.67 13.83 -15.54
CA GLN A 81 19.83 14.48 -16.14
C GLN A 81 20.52 15.36 -15.12
N TYR A 82 19.78 16.18 -14.40
CA TYR A 82 20.32 17.05 -13.36
C TYR A 82 21.15 16.28 -12.32
N PHE A 83 20.62 15.21 -11.77
CA PHE A 83 21.37 14.38 -10.82
C PHE A 83 22.66 13.79 -11.42
N ARG A 84 22.63 13.37 -12.69
CA ARG A 84 23.84 12.89 -13.38
C ARG A 84 24.84 14.00 -13.58
N ASP A 85 24.37 15.19 -13.92
CA ASP A 85 25.24 16.35 -14.14
C ASP A 85 25.91 16.79 -12.85
N VAL A 86 25.19 16.83 -11.74
CA VAL A 86 25.74 17.09 -10.41
C VAL A 86 26.81 16.05 -10.06
N ALA A 87 26.56 14.78 -10.32
CA ALA A 87 27.53 13.71 -10.06
C ALA A 87 28.77 13.80 -10.96
N LEU A 88 28.61 14.21 -12.20
CA LEU A 88 29.74 14.34 -13.17
C LEU A 88 30.60 15.58 -12.93
N ASP A 89 30.07 16.60 -12.27
CA ASP A 89 30.81 17.80 -11.87
C ASP A 89 31.44 17.69 -10.47
N SER A 90 31.44 16.52 -9.86
CA SER A 90 32.14 16.26 -8.58
C SER A 90 33.58 16.79 -8.64
N ASP A 91 34.08 17.25 -7.49
CA ASP A 91 35.41 17.89 -7.34
C ASP A 91 35.59 19.26 -8.04
N LEU A 92 34.57 19.76 -8.79
CA LEU A 92 34.64 21.09 -9.38
C LEU A 92 34.14 22.15 -8.39
N ASN A 93 34.62 23.38 -8.55
CA ASN A 93 34.20 24.54 -7.75
C ASN A 93 33.36 25.54 -8.56
N THR A 94 32.59 25.07 -9.51
CA THR A 94 31.94 25.86 -10.56
C THR A 94 30.44 26.06 -10.36
N ASN A 95 29.84 25.38 -9.38
CA ASN A 95 28.41 25.39 -9.12
C ASN A 95 28.06 25.48 -7.64
N VAL A 96 26.77 25.54 -7.30
CA VAL A 96 26.25 25.74 -5.94
C VAL A 96 26.67 24.63 -4.96
N TYR A 97 26.81 23.37 -5.40
CA TYR A 97 27.21 22.27 -4.52
C TYR A 97 28.61 22.44 -3.92
N SER A 98 29.48 23.11 -4.65
CA SER A 98 30.81 23.40 -4.14
C SER A 98 30.84 24.43 -3.00
N VAL A 99 29.75 25.17 -2.79
CA VAL A 99 29.62 26.11 -1.65
C VAL A 99 29.62 25.35 -0.32
N ALA A 100 29.02 24.17 -0.27
CA ALA A 100 28.96 23.35 0.94
C ALA A 100 30.34 22.88 1.44
N THR A 101 31.38 22.84 0.59
CA THR A 101 32.71 22.32 0.96
C THR A 101 33.44 23.14 2.04
N GLN A 102 32.96 24.33 2.38
CA GLN A 102 33.49 25.14 3.49
C GLN A 102 33.03 24.64 4.87
N TYR A 103 31.99 23.83 4.92
CA TYR A 103 31.42 23.32 6.15
C TYR A 103 32.03 21.98 6.54
N SER A 104 32.06 21.69 7.83
CA SER A 104 32.69 20.49 8.34
C SER A 104 32.07 20.06 9.67
N ASP A 105 32.26 18.81 10.02
CA ASP A 105 32.03 18.27 11.35
C ASP A 105 33.35 17.83 12.02
N THR A 106 33.25 17.04 13.08
CA THR A 106 34.41 16.52 13.81
C THR A 106 35.24 15.50 13.02
N LEU A 107 34.69 14.95 11.93
CA LEU A 107 35.35 13.95 11.07
C LEU A 107 36.06 14.59 9.87
N GLY A 108 35.65 15.79 9.46
CA GLY A 108 36.30 16.52 8.36
C GLY A 108 35.34 17.48 7.64
N ALA A 109 35.82 18.01 6.52
CA ALA A 109 35.04 18.90 5.67
C ALA A 109 34.21 18.09 4.67
N ILE A 110 33.08 18.67 4.25
CA ILE A 110 32.27 18.17 3.15
C ILE A 110 33.12 18.14 1.87
N GLN A 111 33.03 17.05 1.13
CA GLN A 111 33.60 16.91 -0.19
C GLN A 111 32.48 17.05 -1.20
N TYR A 112 32.70 17.83 -2.27
CA TYR A 112 31.76 17.78 -3.39
C TYR A 112 32.07 16.51 -4.20
N GLU A 113 31.66 15.38 -3.66
CA GLU A 113 31.73 14.06 -4.29
C GLU A 113 30.32 13.46 -4.28
N SER A 114 29.61 13.62 -5.38
CA SER A 114 28.24 13.18 -5.55
C SER A 114 28.17 11.96 -6.47
N THR A 115 27.27 11.04 -6.16
CA THR A 115 26.95 9.89 -6.98
C THR A 115 25.44 9.84 -7.23
N PHE A 116 25.02 9.52 -8.44
CA PHE A 116 23.63 9.22 -8.76
C PHE A 116 23.47 7.75 -9.11
N VAL A 117 22.81 7.00 -8.25
CA VAL A 117 22.55 5.55 -8.46
C VAL A 117 21.56 5.33 -9.59
N GLY A 118 20.58 6.20 -9.71
CA GLY A 118 19.54 6.12 -10.73
C GLY A 118 18.15 6.42 -10.16
N SER A 119 17.14 6.21 -11.00
CA SER A 119 15.75 6.43 -10.64
C SER A 119 14.94 5.14 -10.57
N TYR A 120 13.94 5.15 -9.73
CA TYR A 120 12.94 4.11 -9.63
C TYR A 120 11.53 4.68 -9.82
N VAL A 121 10.75 4.04 -10.66
CA VAL A 121 9.32 4.32 -10.77
C VAL A 121 8.58 3.37 -9.85
N ASP A 122 7.98 3.95 -8.82
CA ASP A 122 7.15 3.24 -7.87
C ASP A 122 5.69 3.29 -8.31
N ASN A 123 5.05 2.12 -8.44
CA ASN A 123 3.66 2.01 -8.86
C ASN A 123 2.73 1.53 -7.72
N ASP A 124 3.20 1.54 -6.50
CA ASP A 124 2.36 1.20 -5.37
C ASP A 124 1.20 2.20 -5.22
N PRO A 125 -0.01 1.73 -4.90
CA PRO A 125 -1.14 2.62 -4.75
C PRO A 125 -0.94 3.59 -3.58
N LEU A 126 -1.32 4.86 -3.75
CA LEU A 126 -1.34 5.80 -2.63
C LEU A 126 -2.09 5.21 -1.42
N PRO A 127 -1.63 5.48 -0.21
CA PRO A 127 -2.36 5.12 1.01
C PRO A 127 -3.71 5.85 1.07
N ALA A 128 -4.52 5.60 2.09
CA ALA A 128 -5.67 6.46 2.37
C ALA A 128 -5.21 7.88 2.65
N ASN A 129 -6.00 8.90 2.25
CA ASN A 129 -5.69 10.28 2.61
C ASN A 129 -5.36 10.37 4.09
N GLY A 130 -4.16 10.84 4.40
CA GLY A 130 -3.65 11.00 5.76
C GLY A 130 -3.91 12.39 6.31
N CYS A 131 -4.18 13.35 5.43
CA CYS A 131 -4.43 14.75 5.74
C CYS A 131 -5.55 15.33 4.87
N ASN A 132 -5.82 16.63 5.04
CA ASN A 132 -6.68 17.41 4.17
C ASN A 132 -6.09 18.81 4.07
N ASP A 133 -5.45 19.12 2.96
CA ASP A 133 -4.88 20.43 2.68
C ASP A 133 -5.87 21.43 2.06
N GLY A 134 -7.09 20.98 1.77
CA GLY A 134 -8.17 21.80 1.21
C GLY A 134 -8.11 22.04 -0.30
N VAL A 135 -7.10 21.53 -1.00
CA VAL A 135 -6.84 21.78 -2.43
C VAL A 135 -6.72 20.49 -3.22
N ASP A 136 -5.82 19.59 -2.81
CA ASP A 136 -5.49 18.42 -3.58
C ASP A 136 -6.48 17.26 -3.41
N ALA A 137 -6.64 16.46 -4.46
CA ALA A 137 -7.51 15.28 -4.43
C ALA A 137 -6.98 14.20 -3.48
N TYR A 138 -5.67 14.12 -3.34
CA TYR A 138 -4.95 13.22 -2.44
C TYR A 138 -4.04 14.04 -1.55
N CYS A 139 -4.01 13.71 -0.26
CA CYS A 139 -3.14 14.34 0.72
C CYS A 139 -2.46 13.25 1.55
N ILE A 140 -1.13 13.24 1.54
CA ILE A 140 -0.31 12.29 2.28
C ILE A 140 0.47 12.99 3.39
N THR A 141 0.67 12.30 4.50
CA THR A 141 1.48 12.81 5.61
C THR A 141 2.94 12.41 5.45
N ASP A 142 3.82 13.14 6.11
CA ASP A 142 5.24 12.83 6.21
C ASP A 142 5.50 11.38 6.66
N ASN A 143 4.74 10.88 7.64
CA ASN A 143 4.79 9.46 8.03
C ASN A 143 4.45 8.50 6.88
N GLN A 144 3.55 8.86 5.98
CA GLN A 144 3.19 8.03 4.83
C GLN A 144 4.28 8.08 3.76
N ILE A 145 4.94 9.22 3.61
CA ILE A 145 6.14 9.38 2.76
C ILE A 145 7.28 8.49 3.26
N ALA A 146 7.62 8.59 4.54
CA ALA A 146 8.65 7.75 5.15
C ALA A 146 8.36 6.24 5.02
N ASN A 147 7.09 5.84 5.20
CA ASN A 147 6.67 4.44 5.02
C ASN A 147 6.84 3.96 3.57
N GLU A 148 6.57 4.81 2.58
CA GLU A 148 6.73 4.45 1.17
C GLU A 148 8.22 4.32 0.81
N ILE A 149 9.04 5.28 1.24
CA ILE A 149 10.49 5.20 1.06
C ILE A 149 11.03 3.90 1.67
N GLN A 150 10.64 3.55 2.90
CA GLN A 150 11.02 2.29 3.54
C GLN A 150 10.59 1.06 2.72
N THR A 151 9.41 1.12 2.10
CA THR A 151 8.89 0.06 1.22
C THR A 151 9.78 -0.10 -0.01
N VAL A 152 10.13 1.01 -0.66
CA VAL A 152 11.03 1.03 -1.83
C VAL A 152 12.42 0.52 -1.46
N LEU A 153 13.00 1.00 -0.34
CA LEU A 153 14.31 0.54 0.14
C LEU A 153 14.32 -0.99 0.30
N THR A 154 13.33 -1.51 0.99
CA THR A 154 13.17 -2.97 1.19
C THR A 154 13.04 -3.72 -0.13
N ALA A 155 12.23 -3.22 -1.06
CA ALA A 155 12.00 -3.86 -2.35
C ALA A 155 13.24 -3.84 -3.26
N LYS A 156 14.09 -2.81 -3.14
CA LYS A 156 15.30 -2.63 -3.94
C LYS A 156 16.57 -3.18 -3.30
N GLY A 157 16.55 -3.46 -2.01
CA GLY A 157 17.74 -3.77 -1.24
C GLY A 157 18.64 -2.54 -1.11
N TRP A 158 18.06 -1.34 -1.09
CA TRP A 158 18.75 -0.10 -0.78
C TRP A 158 18.85 0.08 0.73
N HIS A 159 19.86 0.81 1.18
CA HIS A 159 20.17 1.02 2.58
C HIS A 159 20.25 2.50 2.89
N GLY A 160 19.98 2.88 4.14
CA GLY A 160 20.25 4.20 4.66
C GLY A 160 21.73 4.46 4.84
N GLY A 161 22.06 5.56 5.44
CA GLY A 161 23.41 6.02 5.77
C GLY A 161 23.51 7.53 5.64
N LEU A 162 24.44 8.13 6.39
CA LEU A 162 24.71 9.58 6.34
C LEU A 162 25.23 10.09 4.99
N ASP A 163 25.46 9.21 4.04
CA ASP A 163 25.92 9.50 2.69
C ASP A 163 24.86 9.20 1.61
N HIS A 164 23.64 8.85 2.01
CA HIS A 164 22.55 8.52 1.11
C HIS A 164 21.35 9.48 1.27
N VAL A 165 20.83 10.02 0.16
CA VAL A 165 19.62 10.83 0.16
C VAL A 165 18.62 10.34 -0.89
N PHE A 166 17.36 10.18 -0.47
CA PHE A 166 16.28 9.63 -1.27
C PHE A 166 15.27 10.74 -1.62
N PHE A 167 15.21 11.15 -2.86
CA PHE A 167 14.26 12.15 -3.34
C PHE A 167 12.98 11.48 -3.78
N LEU A 168 11.88 11.75 -3.09
CA LEU A 168 10.56 11.23 -3.45
C LEU A 168 9.75 12.30 -4.17
N MET A 169 9.52 12.10 -5.47
CA MET A 169 8.66 12.94 -6.29
C MET A 169 7.24 12.37 -6.31
N THR A 170 6.24 13.18 -5.95
CA THR A 170 4.83 12.82 -6.07
C THR A 170 4.18 13.54 -7.26
N PRO A 171 3.22 12.91 -7.98
CA PRO A 171 2.63 13.48 -9.17
C PRO A 171 1.65 14.61 -8.86
N ASN A 172 1.29 15.37 -9.88
CA ASN A 172 0.28 16.42 -9.80
C ASN A 172 -1.04 15.93 -9.17
N GLY A 173 -1.61 16.72 -8.24
CA GLY A 173 -2.83 16.38 -7.51
C GLY A 173 -2.59 15.54 -6.24
N VAL A 174 -1.34 15.38 -5.83
CA VAL A 174 -0.94 14.79 -4.55
C VAL A 174 -0.25 15.85 -3.72
N GLY A 175 -0.95 16.43 -2.75
CA GLY A 175 -0.38 17.30 -1.75
C GLY A 175 0.22 16.53 -0.57
N SER A 176 1.08 17.16 0.20
CA SER A 176 1.63 16.60 1.43
C SER A 176 1.55 17.57 2.59
N CYS A 177 1.40 17.04 3.80
CA CYS A 177 1.43 17.78 5.06
C CYS A 177 2.34 17.07 6.06
N PHE A 178 2.90 17.84 7.00
CA PHE A 178 3.73 17.23 8.04
C PHE A 178 2.93 16.24 8.89
N ASP A 179 1.64 16.52 9.12
CA ASP A 179 0.79 15.63 9.91
C ASP A 179 -0.67 15.61 9.44
N ALA A 180 -1.47 14.80 10.15
CA ALA A 180 -2.88 14.65 9.85
C ALA A 180 -3.73 15.89 10.19
N ALA A 181 -3.19 16.88 10.91
CA ALA A 181 -3.91 18.11 11.21
C ALA A 181 -4.09 18.99 9.97
N GLY A 182 -3.22 18.83 8.97
CA GLY A 182 -3.32 19.53 7.70
C GLY A 182 -3.10 21.04 7.80
N THR A 183 -2.33 21.47 8.79
CA THR A 183 -2.08 22.91 9.04
C THR A 183 -0.80 23.40 8.38
N GLU A 184 0.13 22.50 8.11
CA GLU A 184 1.45 22.78 7.51
C GLU A 184 1.64 21.86 6.31
N CYS A 185 1.32 22.36 5.13
CA CYS A 185 1.20 21.59 3.90
C CYS A 185 1.87 22.29 2.71
N THR A 186 2.06 21.55 1.63
CA THR A 186 2.51 22.10 0.33
C THR A 186 1.62 23.21 -0.20
N THR A 187 0.37 23.28 0.22
CA THR A 187 -0.59 24.30 -0.22
C THR A 187 -0.47 25.61 0.55
N ASN A 188 0.27 25.65 1.67
CA ASN A 188 0.29 26.86 2.53
C ASN A 188 1.62 27.18 3.22
N VAL A 189 2.54 26.21 3.40
CA VAL A 189 3.76 26.42 4.18
C VAL A 189 5.03 26.19 3.36
N PHE A 190 5.14 25.06 2.66
CA PHE A 190 6.37 24.64 2.03
C PHE A 190 6.17 24.21 0.57
N CYS A 191 7.25 24.21 -0.18
CA CYS A 191 7.33 23.64 -1.53
C CYS A 191 7.95 22.24 -1.51
N ALA A 192 9.03 22.08 -0.78
CA ALA A 192 9.71 20.82 -0.52
C ALA A 192 10.22 20.83 0.92
N TYR A 193 10.77 19.74 1.38
CA TYR A 193 11.54 19.64 2.62
C TYR A 193 12.36 18.36 2.63
N HIS A 194 13.48 18.37 3.37
CA HIS A 194 14.15 17.14 3.73
C HIS A 194 13.89 16.76 5.19
N ASN A 195 14.07 15.47 5.49
CA ASN A 195 13.89 14.91 6.82
C ASN A 195 14.60 13.54 6.87
N TYR A 196 14.57 12.89 8.01
CA TYR A 196 15.10 11.55 8.16
C TYR A 196 14.23 10.68 9.05
N PHE A 197 14.42 9.37 8.96
CA PHE A 197 13.92 8.40 9.91
C PHE A 197 14.96 7.28 10.11
N VAL A 198 14.84 6.57 11.23
CA VAL A 198 15.69 5.40 11.48
C VAL A 198 14.97 4.15 11.01
N ASP A 199 15.60 3.37 10.15
CA ASP A 199 15.03 2.13 9.62
C ASP A 199 15.14 0.95 10.59
N SER A 200 14.64 -0.23 10.19
CA SER A 200 14.70 -1.45 11.01
C SER A 200 16.11 -1.99 11.25
N ASN A 201 17.11 -1.52 10.51
CA ASN A 201 18.53 -1.88 10.68
C ASN A 201 19.28 -0.88 11.56
N ALA A 202 18.60 0.12 12.09
CA ALA A 202 19.14 1.26 12.83
C ALA A 202 20.06 2.14 11.95
N GLU A 203 19.74 2.27 10.66
CA GLU A 203 20.39 3.19 9.73
C GLU A 203 19.54 4.45 9.58
N ASP A 204 20.17 5.62 9.52
CA ASP A 204 19.51 6.88 9.22
C ASP A 204 19.15 6.90 7.73
N VAL A 205 17.88 7.13 7.42
CA VAL A 205 17.38 7.26 6.05
C VAL A 205 17.00 8.71 5.81
N ILE A 206 17.87 9.43 5.14
CA ILE A 206 17.69 10.85 4.81
C ILE A 206 16.90 10.93 3.51
N TYR A 207 15.87 11.76 3.48
CA TYR A 207 15.01 11.90 2.31
C TYR A 207 14.55 13.34 2.10
N ALA A 208 14.24 13.66 0.84
CA ALA A 208 13.55 14.88 0.47
C ALA A 208 12.17 14.54 -0.13
N ASN A 209 11.16 15.25 0.31
CA ASN A 209 9.81 15.23 -0.26
C ASN A 209 9.74 16.33 -1.32
N GLU A 210 9.57 15.92 -2.58
CA GLU A 210 9.51 16.78 -3.75
C GLU A 210 8.13 16.66 -4.44
N PRO A 211 7.09 17.31 -3.93
CA PRO A 211 5.79 17.32 -4.58
C PRO A 211 5.87 17.97 -5.96
N TYR A 212 5.00 17.53 -6.88
CA TYR A 212 4.93 18.18 -8.20
C TYR A 212 4.60 19.65 -8.08
N MET A 213 5.51 20.50 -8.51
CA MET A 213 5.39 21.96 -8.52
C MET A 213 4.93 22.38 -9.91
N GLY A 214 3.64 22.53 -10.12
CA GLY A 214 3.13 23.00 -11.41
C GLY A 214 3.50 24.46 -11.69
N PRO A 215 3.39 24.92 -12.96
CA PRO A 215 3.81 26.25 -13.40
C PRO A 215 2.97 27.42 -12.81
N SER A 216 2.02 27.14 -11.97
CA SER A 216 1.08 28.13 -11.41
C SER A 216 1.07 28.20 -9.88
N GLY A 217 2.03 27.54 -9.21
CA GLY A 217 2.10 27.50 -7.75
C GLY A 217 2.95 28.61 -7.15
N ASP A 218 2.79 28.85 -5.83
CA ASP A 218 3.63 29.78 -5.05
C ASP A 218 5.06 29.22 -4.81
N CYS A 219 5.42 28.15 -5.52
CA CYS A 219 6.75 27.54 -5.51
C CYS A 219 7.62 27.98 -6.69
N THR A 220 7.10 28.86 -7.55
CA THR A 220 7.86 29.55 -8.57
C THR A 220 8.03 31.01 -8.18
N ASP A 221 9.26 31.52 -8.22
CA ASP A 221 9.50 32.95 -8.00
C ASP A 221 9.50 33.68 -9.35
N PRO A 222 8.93 34.91 -9.44
CA PRO A 222 8.94 35.69 -10.68
C PRO A 222 10.32 36.04 -11.22
N SER A 223 11.38 35.92 -10.40
CA SER A 223 12.77 36.14 -10.84
C SER A 223 13.43 34.89 -11.39
N GLN A 224 12.86 33.71 -11.18
CA GLN A 224 13.35 32.46 -11.74
C GLN A 224 13.18 32.43 -13.25
N SER A 225 14.14 31.87 -13.93
CA SER A 225 14.08 31.56 -15.36
C SER A 225 14.03 30.05 -15.57
N PHE A 226 13.58 29.64 -16.74
CA PHE A 226 13.33 28.23 -17.03
C PHE A 226 14.07 27.82 -18.32
N PRO A 227 15.39 27.56 -18.23
CA PRO A 227 16.21 27.23 -19.41
C PRO A 227 15.79 25.92 -20.09
N ASN A 228 15.12 25.02 -19.39
CA ASN A 228 14.69 23.73 -19.96
C ASN A 228 13.16 23.66 -20.06
N ASP A 229 12.45 23.65 -18.95
CA ASP A 229 11.01 23.46 -18.85
C ASP A 229 10.53 23.90 -17.47
N VAL A 230 9.43 24.64 -17.41
CA VAL A 230 8.94 25.30 -16.18
C VAL A 230 8.76 24.31 -15.03
N ASP A 231 8.13 23.17 -15.27
CA ASP A 231 7.81 22.22 -14.23
C ASP A 231 9.07 21.52 -13.68
N SER A 232 9.94 21.13 -14.60
CA SER A 232 11.20 20.46 -14.26
C SER A 232 12.19 21.42 -13.59
N ASP A 233 12.36 22.63 -14.12
CA ASP A 233 13.31 23.60 -13.56
C ASP A 233 12.87 24.10 -12.18
N THR A 234 11.55 24.23 -11.93
CA THR A 234 11.03 24.53 -10.60
C THR A 234 11.38 23.42 -9.61
N THR A 235 11.13 22.16 -9.97
CA THR A 235 11.47 21.02 -9.11
C THR A 235 12.98 20.81 -8.98
N ILE A 236 13.76 21.05 -10.03
CA ILE A 236 15.23 20.99 -9.98
C ILE A 236 15.79 22.03 -9.01
N ASN A 237 15.17 23.21 -8.93
CA ASN A 237 15.59 24.24 -7.97
C ASN A 237 15.30 23.79 -6.52
N THR A 238 14.13 23.20 -6.24
CA THR A 238 13.84 22.67 -4.91
C THR A 238 14.72 21.47 -4.54
N ILE A 239 14.97 20.57 -5.49
CA ILE A 239 15.95 19.48 -5.33
C ILE A 239 17.34 20.02 -4.99
N SER A 240 17.79 21.10 -5.65
CA SER A 240 19.07 21.73 -5.35
C SER A 240 19.13 22.25 -3.92
N HIS A 241 18.08 22.93 -3.47
CA HIS A 241 17.91 23.44 -2.13
C HIS A 241 17.99 22.33 -1.10
N GLU A 242 17.07 21.37 -1.14
CA GLU A 242 16.99 20.27 -0.17
C GLU A 242 18.24 19.39 -0.16
N HIS A 243 18.87 19.23 -1.33
CA HIS A 243 20.11 18.45 -1.42
C HIS A 243 21.29 19.15 -0.73
N ASN A 244 21.45 20.46 -0.92
CA ASN A 244 22.49 21.22 -0.26
C ASN A 244 22.27 21.32 1.26
N GLU A 245 21.02 21.45 1.70
CA GLU A 245 20.67 21.42 3.11
C GLU A 245 20.94 20.05 3.73
N ALA A 246 20.46 18.96 3.11
CA ALA A 246 20.75 17.61 3.57
C ALA A 246 22.26 17.31 3.64
N ILE A 247 23.08 17.92 2.76
CA ILE A 247 24.55 17.79 2.81
C ILE A 247 25.12 18.50 4.05
N THR A 248 24.58 19.67 4.42
CA THR A 248 25.10 20.48 5.52
C THR A 248 24.47 20.20 6.87
N ASP A 249 23.23 19.69 6.89
CA ASP A 249 22.46 19.30 8.10
C ASP A 249 21.52 18.11 7.83
N PRO A 250 22.06 16.88 7.68
CA PRO A 250 21.27 15.72 7.27
C PRO A 250 20.25 15.24 8.31
N LEU A 251 20.41 15.61 9.59
CA LEU A 251 19.60 15.11 10.70
C LEU A 251 18.88 16.26 11.40
N THR A 252 17.66 16.51 11.01
CA THR A 252 16.84 17.68 11.32
C THR A 252 16.28 17.76 12.74
N ASP A 253 16.68 16.89 13.68
CA ASP A 253 16.21 16.94 15.07
C ASP A 253 17.16 17.72 16.00
N PRO A 254 16.64 18.36 17.06
CA PRO A 254 17.41 19.27 17.91
C PRO A 254 18.66 18.70 18.58
N GLY A 255 18.84 17.38 18.57
CA GLY A 255 20.01 16.72 19.17
C GLY A 255 21.13 16.44 18.18
N HIS A 256 20.90 16.59 16.88
CA HIS A 256 21.82 16.20 15.81
C HIS A 256 22.05 17.28 14.76
N LEU A 257 21.54 18.50 14.97
CA LEU A 257 21.74 19.62 14.05
C LEU A 257 23.22 19.91 13.81
N ALA A 258 23.59 20.15 12.54
CA ALA A 258 24.95 20.47 12.16
C ALA A 258 25.12 21.97 11.87
N TRP A 259 24.79 22.46 10.69
CA TRP A 259 25.01 23.86 10.31
C TRP A 259 23.71 24.62 10.08
N ILE A 260 23.28 25.38 11.08
CA ILE A 260 22.05 26.18 11.04
C ILE A 260 22.29 27.62 11.52
N ALA A 261 21.45 28.55 11.07
CA ALA A 261 21.43 29.92 11.57
C ALA A 261 20.72 30.01 12.94
N ALA A 262 20.91 31.12 13.64
CA ALA A 262 20.34 31.34 14.96
C ALA A 262 18.79 31.31 15.01
N ASP A 263 18.13 31.54 13.90
CA ASP A 263 16.67 31.43 13.73
C ASP A 263 16.18 30.06 13.27
N GLY A 264 17.13 29.14 13.00
CA GLY A 264 16.88 27.78 12.53
C GLY A 264 16.86 27.64 11.02
N SER A 265 17.26 28.67 10.27
CA SER A 265 17.39 28.59 8.81
C SER A 265 18.66 27.82 8.43
N GLU A 266 18.61 27.08 7.33
CA GLU A 266 19.72 26.34 6.75
C GLU A 266 20.39 27.13 5.61
N ASN A 267 21.38 26.54 4.93
CA ASN A 267 22.14 27.26 3.91
C ASN A 267 21.29 27.63 2.68
N GLY A 268 20.38 26.79 2.24
CA GLY A 268 19.43 27.04 1.17
C GLY A 268 18.37 28.08 1.56
N ASP A 269 17.81 27.96 2.78
CA ASP A 269 16.82 28.86 3.33
C ASP A 269 17.24 30.32 3.32
N LEU A 270 18.47 30.61 3.76
CA LEU A 270 19.01 31.96 3.78
C LEU A 270 19.06 32.60 2.39
N CYS A 271 19.07 31.79 1.34
CA CYS A 271 19.19 32.21 -0.06
C CYS A 271 17.97 31.83 -0.91
N ALA A 272 16.86 31.42 -0.26
CA ALA A 272 15.67 30.95 -0.95
C ALA A 272 15.20 31.96 -2.03
N TYR A 273 15.03 31.47 -3.27
CA TYR A 273 14.68 32.26 -4.46
C TYR A 273 15.66 33.39 -4.82
N GLY A 274 16.87 33.37 -4.27
CA GLY A 274 17.95 34.26 -4.67
C GLY A 274 18.76 33.65 -5.83
N PHE A 275 18.44 33.99 -7.09
CA PHE A 275 19.08 33.38 -8.25
C PHE A 275 20.40 34.05 -8.66
N GLY A 276 20.68 35.25 -8.16
CA GLY A 276 21.89 35.99 -8.47
C GLY A 276 21.95 36.46 -9.93
N ALA A 277 23.17 36.72 -10.44
CA ALA A 277 23.35 37.21 -11.80
C ALA A 277 23.38 36.07 -12.83
N PRO A 278 22.63 36.14 -13.94
CA PRO A 278 22.65 35.10 -14.96
C PRO A 278 23.99 35.04 -15.70
N LEU A 279 24.40 33.83 -16.07
CA LEU A 279 25.56 33.60 -16.95
C LEU A 279 25.23 33.76 -18.43
N GLY A 280 23.95 33.58 -18.80
CA GLY A 280 23.45 33.72 -20.15
C GLY A 280 21.95 33.58 -20.25
N GLY A 281 21.41 33.61 -21.47
CA GLY A 281 19.96 33.57 -21.72
C GLY A 281 19.26 34.89 -21.45
N THR A 282 17.93 34.88 -21.44
CA THR A 282 17.06 36.07 -21.25
C THR A 282 16.36 35.96 -19.90
N PRO A 283 16.59 36.87 -18.95
CA PRO A 283 15.93 36.86 -17.63
C PRO A 283 14.42 36.72 -17.73
N GLY A 284 13.85 35.90 -16.88
CA GLY A 284 12.42 35.58 -16.84
C GLY A 284 11.95 34.67 -18.01
N THR A 285 12.86 34.13 -18.80
CA THR A 285 12.55 33.22 -19.92
C THR A 285 13.44 31.99 -19.86
N ASP A 286 14.65 32.10 -20.43
CA ASP A 286 15.61 31.00 -20.58
C ASP A 286 16.99 31.34 -20.00
N ALA A 287 17.09 32.34 -19.13
CA ALA A 287 18.32 32.63 -18.43
C ALA A 287 18.76 31.48 -17.56
N TYR A 288 20.05 31.35 -17.35
CA TYR A 288 20.67 30.37 -16.50
C TYR A 288 21.83 31.01 -15.72
N ASN A 289 22.02 30.57 -14.51
CA ASN A 289 23.09 31.03 -13.61
C ASN A 289 24.07 29.90 -13.23
N GLN A 290 23.81 28.69 -13.68
CA GLN A 290 24.65 27.51 -13.50
C GLN A 290 24.90 26.82 -14.83
N VAL A 291 26.14 26.34 -15.03
CA VAL A 291 26.49 25.38 -16.08
C VAL A 291 27.06 24.17 -15.38
N ILE A 292 26.28 23.10 -15.28
CA ILE A 292 26.64 21.85 -14.63
C ILE A 292 26.77 20.78 -15.72
N ASN A 293 27.93 20.17 -15.86
CA ASN A 293 28.25 19.20 -16.91
C ASN A 293 27.74 19.63 -18.29
N THR A 294 28.00 20.89 -18.71
CA THR A 294 27.61 21.50 -19.98
C THR A 294 26.13 21.82 -20.14
N HIS A 295 25.25 21.46 -19.19
CA HIS A 295 23.84 21.82 -19.26
C HIS A 295 23.54 23.08 -18.42
N HIS A 296 22.48 23.76 -18.78
CA HIS A 296 22.09 25.06 -18.21
C HIS A 296 20.98 24.88 -17.16
N TYR A 297 21.17 25.51 -16.00
CA TYR A 297 20.19 25.51 -14.89
C TYR A 297 20.07 26.92 -14.32
N ASP A 298 18.91 27.29 -13.82
CA ASP A 298 18.70 28.49 -13.02
C ASP A 298 18.34 28.07 -11.59
N LEU A 299 19.35 28.04 -10.73
CA LEU A 299 19.26 27.55 -9.35
C LEU A 299 19.44 28.71 -8.38
N GLN A 300 18.76 28.64 -7.24
CA GLN A 300 19.05 29.57 -6.16
C GLN A 300 20.52 29.46 -5.72
N GLN A 301 21.00 30.53 -5.11
CA GLN A 301 22.30 30.61 -4.47
C GLN A 301 22.29 29.85 -3.14
N GLU A 302 23.47 29.53 -2.63
CA GLU A 302 23.65 28.93 -1.31
C GLU A 302 24.41 29.88 -0.40
N TRP A 303 24.11 29.82 0.90
CA TRP A 303 24.79 30.67 1.87
C TRP A 303 26.24 30.25 2.08
N SER A 304 27.13 31.22 2.07
CA SER A 304 28.54 31.07 2.35
C SER A 304 28.93 31.86 3.61
N ASN A 305 29.36 31.18 4.65
CA ASN A 305 29.96 31.83 5.81
C ASN A 305 31.27 32.56 5.46
N THR A 306 32.04 32.01 4.52
CA THR A 306 33.32 32.59 4.07
C THR A 306 33.09 33.92 3.37
N ASP A 307 32.08 34.01 2.51
CA ASP A 307 31.77 35.21 1.73
C ASP A 307 30.75 36.11 2.44
N ASN A 308 30.17 35.64 3.53
CA ASN A 308 29.10 36.29 4.30
C ASN A 308 27.95 36.75 3.41
N GLY A 309 27.42 35.83 2.60
CA GLY A 309 26.33 36.09 1.66
C GLY A 309 25.98 34.89 0.81
N CYS A 310 24.93 35.04 0.01
CA CYS A 310 24.47 34.05 -0.95
C CYS A 310 25.36 34.06 -2.20
N ILE A 311 25.89 32.90 -2.59
CA ILE A 311 26.80 32.79 -3.75
C ILE A 311 26.39 31.63 -4.66
N GLN A 312 26.74 31.74 -5.94
CA GLN A 312 26.50 30.69 -6.94
C GLN A 312 27.62 29.64 -6.99
N ARG A 313 28.78 29.96 -6.46
CA ARG A 313 29.99 29.13 -6.39
C ARG A 313 31.05 29.82 -5.53
N PRO A 314 32.02 29.11 -4.98
CA PRO A 314 33.14 29.71 -4.24
C PRO A 314 33.85 30.81 -5.04
N GLY A 315 34.08 31.96 -4.39
CA GLY A 315 34.65 33.16 -5.03
C GLY A 315 33.73 33.88 -6.00
N GLY A 316 32.45 33.55 -6.03
CA GLY A 316 31.41 34.29 -6.71
C GLY A 316 31.10 35.62 -6.00
N ALA A 317 30.43 36.55 -6.69
CA ALA A 317 29.97 37.79 -6.04
C ALA A 317 28.84 37.49 -5.06
N PRO A 318 28.97 37.81 -3.76
CA PRO A 318 27.93 37.54 -2.77
C PRO A 318 26.74 38.48 -2.94
N SER A 319 25.54 37.94 -2.74
CA SER A 319 24.30 38.68 -2.59
C SER A 319 23.85 38.67 -1.12
N PRO A 320 23.06 39.67 -0.67
CA PRO A 320 22.44 39.60 0.65
C PRO A 320 21.55 38.38 0.80
N PRO A 321 21.34 37.88 2.04
CA PRO A 321 20.35 36.83 2.28
C PRO A 321 18.95 37.31 1.87
N THR A 322 18.14 36.41 1.37
CA THR A 322 16.75 36.67 0.97
C THR A 322 15.79 36.42 2.13
N SER A 323 16.17 35.56 3.07
CA SER A 323 15.47 35.30 4.33
C SER A 323 16.49 35.07 5.45
N GLY A 324 16.06 35.18 6.69
CA GLY A 324 16.90 34.91 7.86
C GLY A 324 18.11 35.85 8.00
N LEU A 325 19.00 35.47 8.89
CA LEU A 325 20.26 36.18 9.19
C LEU A 325 21.36 35.13 9.40
N GLY A 326 22.35 35.12 8.53
CA GLY A 326 23.58 34.37 8.75
C GLY A 326 24.42 34.94 9.89
N PRO A 327 25.51 34.32 10.31
CA PRO A 327 26.09 33.11 9.71
C PRO A 327 25.41 31.82 10.16
N LEU A 328 25.68 30.71 9.46
CA LEU A 328 25.40 29.38 9.98
C LEU A 328 26.37 29.05 11.12
N LEU A 329 25.85 28.44 12.16
CA LEU A 329 26.58 28.02 13.35
C LEU A 329 26.62 26.49 13.40
N TYR A 330 27.76 25.95 13.80
CA TYR A 330 27.90 24.50 13.96
C TYR A 330 27.36 24.07 15.33
N GLU A 331 26.29 23.28 15.34
CA GLU A 331 25.62 22.80 16.55
C GLU A 331 26.10 21.42 17.01
N GLY A 332 27.03 20.79 16.28
CA GLY A 332 27.74 19.57 16.71
C GLY A 332 27.27 18.29 16.02
N GLY A 333 26.26 18.33 15.17
CA GLY A 333 25.78 17.19 14.39
C GLY A 333 26.69 16.81 13.22
N PRO A 334 26.39 15.69 12.53
CA PRO A 334 27.14 15.23 11.38
C PRO A 334 26.80 16.04 10.13
N VAL A 335 27.72 16.03 9.14
CA VAL A 335 27.48 16.47 7.77
C VAL A 335 27.62 15.28 6.82
N MET A 336 27.08 15.37 5.62
CA MET A 336 27.40 14.40 4.57
C MET A 336 28.78 14.72 3.98
N HIS A 337 29.79 13.87 4.24
CA HIS A 337 31.11 14.04 3.66
C HIS A 337 31.16 13.80 2.15
N THR A 338 30.37 12.85 1.69
CA THR A 338 30.04 12.56 0.29
C THR A 338 28.56 12.30 0.20
N ASN A 339 27.97 12.33 -1.00
CA ASN A 339 26.54 12.06 -1.12
C ASN A 339 26.20 11.13 -2.30
N THR A 340 25.19 10.32 -2.08
CA THR A 340 24.65 9.37 -3.06
C THR A 340 23.15 9.59 -3.19
N ALA A 341 22.72 10.12 -4.33
CA ALA A 341 21.34 10.47 -4.61
C ALA A 341 20.57 9.32 -5.27
N TYR A 342 19.34 9.14 -4.84
CA TYR A 342 18.36 8.21 -5.39
C TYR A 342 17.08 8.96 -5.73
N ALA A 343 16.55 8.80 -6.94
CA ALA A 343 15.29 9.41 -7.33
C ALA A 343 14.15 8.38 -7.32
N ILE A 344 13.07 8.67 -6.62
CA ILE A 344 11.87 7.82 -6.54
C ILE A 344 10.70 8.61 -7.12
N TYR A 345 10.14 8.14 -8.23
CA TYR A 345 8.93 8.71 -8.84
C TYR A 345 7.73 7.87 -8.45
N TRP A 346 6.91 8.38 -7.52
CA TRP A 346 5.71 7.68 -7.11
C TRP A 346 4.59 7.90 -8.12
N LEU A 347 4.33 6.90 -8.96
CA LEU A 347 3.28 6.87 -9.99
C LEU A 347 2.19 5.87 -9.60
N PRO A 348 1.27 6.24 -8.72
CA PRO A 348 0.39 5.28 -8.06
C PRO A 348 -0.58 4.62 -9.03
N THR A 349 -0.72 3.29 -8.90
CA THR A 349 -1.82 2.55 -9.52
C THR A 349 -3.12 2.76 -8.74
N ALA A 350 -4.25 2.38 -9.35
CA ALA A 350 -5.56 2.54 -8.73
C ALA A 350 -5.67 1.78 -7.39
N ARG A 351 -6.17 2.44 -6.33
CA ARG A 351 -6.37 1.87 -5.00
C ARG A 351 -7.79 1.35 -4.81
N ASN A 352 -7.92 0.14 -4.25
CA ASN A 352 -9.23 -0.40 -3.87
C ASN A 352 -9.70 0.17 -2.52
N LYS A 353 -10.85 0.85 -2.51
CA LYS A 353 -11.50 1.40 -1.29
C LYS A 353 -12.46 0.42 -0.65
N SER A 354 -13.13 -0.41 -1.45
CA SER A 354 -14.00 -1.46 -0.93
C SER A 354 -13.94 -2.70 -1.81
N ALA A 355 -13.87 -3.86 -1.15
CA ALA A 355 -13.75 -5.15 -1.84
C ALA A 355 -14.92 -5.42 -2.79
N PRO A 356 -14.68 -6.16 -3.89
CA PRO A 356 -15.73 -6.68 -4.75
C PRO A 356 -16.74 -7.53 -3.97
N ILE A 357 -17.99 -7.54 -4.40
CA ILE A 357 -19.06 -8.34 -3.78
C ILE A 357 -19.54 -9.38 -4.80
N VAL A 358 -19.54 -10.66 -4.39
CA VAL A 358 -20.08 -11.75 -5.17
C VAL A 358 -21.55 -11.99 -4.79
N THR A 359 -22.42 -12.02 -5.79
CA THR A 359 -23.85 -12.27 -5.65
C THR A 359 -24.29 -13.45 -6.52
N GLY A 360 -25.42 -14.05 -6.19
CA GLY A 360 -25.99 -15.18 -6.92
C GLY A 360 -26.14 -16.43 -6.07
N THR A 361 -26.65 -17.50 -6.67
CA THR A 361 -26.86 -18.78 -5.98
C THR A 361 -25.66 -19.70 -6.19
N ALA A 362 -24.93 -20.00 -5.10
CA ALA A 362 -23.71 -20.80 -5.13
C ALA A 362 -24.00 -22.32 -5.31
N VAL A 363 -24.51 -22.69 -6.46
CA VAL A 363 -24.85 -24.07 -6.86
C VAL A 363 -24.34 -24.32 -8.28
N VAL A 364 -23.81 -25.50 -8.54
CA VAL A 364 -23.34 -25.92 -9.88
C VAL A 364 -24.40 -25.60 -10.97
N ASN A 365 -23.93 -25.13 -12.11
CA ASN A 365 -24.71 -24.62 -13.25
C ASN A 365 -25.45 -23.30 -13.01
N LYS A 366 -25.35 -22.70 -11.83
CA LYS A 366 -25.83 -21.33 -11.60
C LYS A 366 -24.68 -20.33 -11.82
N THR A 367 -25.06 -19.10 -12.12
CA THR A 367 -24.10 -18.02 -12.37
C THR A 367 -23.94 -17.17 -11.11
N LEU A 368 -22.70 -16.89 -10.76
CA LEU A 368 -22.34 -15.84 -9.82
C LEU A 368 -21.95 -14.59 -10.61
N THR A 369 -22.21 -13.43 -10.02
CA THR A 369 -21.82 -12.12 -10.55
C THR A 369 -21.00 -11.40 -9.50
N THR A 370 -19.92 -10.75 -9.91
CA THR A 370 -19.11 -9.90 -9.04
C THR A 370 -19.33 -8.42 -9.38
N SER A 371 -19.37 -7.56 -8.36
CA SER A 371 -19.19 -6.12 -8.53
C SER A 371 -17.70 -5.81 -8.70
N VAL A 372 -17.37 -4.60 -9.08
CA VAL A 372 -15.99 -4.11 -9.10
C VAL A 372 -15.49 -3.72 -7.71
N GLY A 373 -16.38 -3.44 -6.75
CA GLY A 373 -16.06 -2.73 -5.53
C GLY A 373 -16.04 -1.21 -5.78
N SER A 374 -15.30 -0.46 -4.96
CA SER A 374 -15.03 0.95 -5.23
C SER A 374 -13.51 1.18 -5.27
N TRP A 375 -13.09 2.12 -6.10
CA TRP A 375 -11.69 2.38 -6.38
C TRP A 375 -11.44 3.86 -6.50
N ASP A 376 -10.24 4.31 -6.15
CA ASP A 376 -9.72 5.61 -6.51
C ASP A 376 -8.88 5.47 -7.79
N GLY A 377 -9.09 6.35 -8.74
CA GLY A 377 -8.23 6.51 -9.92
C GLY A 377 -8.20 5.36 -10.92
N GLY A 378 -9.26 4.53 -11.03
CA GLY A 378 -9.17 3.37 -11.90
C GLY A 378 -10.38 3.02 -12.74
N ALA A 379 -10.17 2.86 -14.04
CA ALA A 379 -11.00 2.16 -15.04
C ALA A 379 -10.13 2.01 -16.31
N PRO A 380 -10.18 0.89 -17.05
CA PRO A 380 -11.11 -0.23 -16.96
C PRO A 380 -10.79 -1.25 -15.87
N PHE A 381 -11.68 -2.23 -15.70
CA PHE A 381 -11.53 -3.31 -14.72
C PHE A 381 -11.30 -4.65 -15.39
N SER A 382 -10.46 -5.49 -14.79
CA SER A 382 -10.28 -6.89 -15.14
C SER A 382 -10.67 -7.79 -13.97
N TYR A 383 -11.09 -9.02 -14.31
CA TYR A 383 -11.63 -9.98 -13.35
C TYR A 383 -10.87 -11.28 -13.44
N GLN A 384 -10.77 -11.98 -12.32
CA GLN A 384 -10.31 -13.35 -12.24
C GLN A 384 -11.10 -14.08 -11.15
N TRP A 385 -11.73 -15.21 -11.50
CA TRP A 385 -12.36 -16.08 -10.51
C TRP A 385 -11.36 -17.09 -10.00
N GLN A 386 -11.43 -17.35 -8.69
CA GLN A 386 -10.55 -18.27 -8.01
C GLN A 386 -11.35 -19.36 -7.30
N ARG A 387 -10.81 -20.59 -7.33
CA ARG A 387 -11.29 -21.72 -6.54
C ARG A 387 -10.36 -21.91 -5.37
N CYS A 388 -10.93 -21.85 -4.16
CA CYS A 388 -10.22 -22.04 -2.92
C CYS A 388 -10.53 -23.42 -2.32
N SER A 389 -9.80 -23.83 -1.29
CA SER A 389 -10.12 -25.01 -0.49
C SER A 389 -11.54 -24.91 0.11
N SER A 390 -12.05 -25.99 0.69
CA SER A 390 -13.36 -25.99 1.34
C SER A 390 -13.47 -25.07 2.55
N THR A 391 -12.35 -24.62 3.08
CA THR A 391 -12.23 -23.67 4.19
C THR A 391 -12.08 -22.22 3.74
N GLY A 392 -11.85 -22.00 2.43
CA GLY A 392 -11.66 -20.66 1.86
C GLY A 392 -10.21 -20.19 1.81
N THR A 393 -9.27 -21.04 2.20
CA THR A 393 -7.82 -20.84 2.06
C THR A 393 -7.29 -21.48 0.76
N SER A 394 -6.01 -21.31 0.44
CA SER A 394 -5.35 -21.94 -0.73
C SER A 394 -6.18 -21.78 -2.01
N CYS A 395 -6.26 -20.54 -2.50
CA CYS A 395 -7.01 -20.18 -3.70
C CYS A 395 -6.12 -20.26 -4.94
N ALA A 396 -6.65 -20.84 -6.01
CA ALA A 396 -6.01 -20.86 -7.32
C ALA A 396 -6.96 -20.29 -8.39
N ASP A 397 -6.39 -19.65 -9.39
CA ASP A 397 -7.14 -19.10 -10.51
C ASP A 397 -7.88 -20.20 -11.28
N ILE A 398 -9.10 -19.89 -11.68
CA ILE A 398 -9.87 -20.75 -12.58
C ILE A 398 -9.53 -20.32 -14.01
N PRO A 399 -8.87 -21.17 -14.80
CA PRO A 399 -8.44 -20.80 -16.15
C PRO A 399 -9.60 -20.29 -17.02
N GLY A 400 -9.39 -19.13 -17.67
CA GLY A 400 -10.37 -18.50 -18.55
C GLY A 400 -11.59 -17.86 -17.87
N ALA A 401 -11.67 -17.87 -16.54
CA ALA A 401 -12.76 -17.27 -15.80
C ALA A 401 -12.48 -15.77 -15.52
N THR A 402 -12.44 -14.96 -16.57
CA THR A 402 -12.02 -13.54 -16.56
C THR A 402 -13.17 -12.54 -16.80
N ALA A 403 -14.42 -12.99 -16.78
CA ALA A 403 -15.57 -12.10 -16.91
C ALA A 403 -16.15 -11.73 -15.53
N SER A 404 -16.93 -10.64 -15.45
CA SER A 404 -17.68 -10.26 -14.25
C SER A 404 -18.72 -11.30 -13.80
N LYS A 405 -19.00 -12.29 -14.65
CA LYS A 405 -19.93 -13.38 -14.39
C LYS A 405 -19.21 -14.72 -14.55
N TYR A 406 -19.46 -15.63 -13.62
CA TYR A 406 -18.91 -16.98 -13.67
C TYR A 406 -19.99 -18.03 -13.46
N LYS A 407 -20.12 -18.96 -14.40
CA LYS A 407 -21.03 -20.11 -14.29
C LYS A 407 -20.32 -21.23 -13.53
N LEU A 408 -20.84 -21.57 -12.36
CA LEU A 408 -20.28 -22.61 -11.50
C LEU A 408 -20.25 -23.97 -12.18
N MET A 409 -19.08 -24.60 -12.15
CA MET A 409 -18.81 -25.90 -12.75
C MET A 409 -18.89 -27.03 -11.71
N THR A 410 -18.91 -28.28 -12.17
CA THR A 410 -18.87 -29.45 -11.28
C THR A 410 -17.62 -29.48 -10.39
N ALA A 411 -16.50 -28.97 -10.89
CA ALA A 411 -15.24 -28.86 -10.13
C ALA A 411 -15.33 -27.91 -8.93
N ASP A 412 -16.31 -26.98 -8.92
CA ASP A 412 -16.48 -26.04 -7.82
C ASP A 412 -17.22 -26.63 -6.62
N ARG A 413 -17.79 -27.83 -6.77
CA ARG A 413 -18.52 -28.48 -5.68
C ARG A 413 -17.66 -28.57 -4.43
N ARG A 414 -18.25 -28.13 -3.30
CA ARG A 414 -17.62 -28.17 -1.96
C ARG A 414 -16.41 -27.27 -1.80
N HIS A 415 -16.08 -26.49 -2.82
CA HIS A 415 -15.06 -25.45 -2.77
C HIS A 415 -15.67 -24.10 -2.38
N VAL A 416 -14.82 -23.19 -1.97
CA VAL A 416 -15.14 -21.77 -1.89
C VAL A 416 -14.70 -21.15 -3.22
N VAL A 417 -15.54 -20.31 -3.81
CA VAL A 417 -15.25 -19.55 -5.02
C VAL A 417 -15.26 -18.07 -4.66
N ARG A 418 -14.29 -17.31 -5.14
CA ARG A 418 -14.21 -15.85 -5.00
C ARG A 418 -13.81 -15.22 -6.32
N SER A 419 -14.05 -13.93 -6.46
CA SER A 419 -13.51 -13.12 -7.54
C SER A 419 -12.38 -12.26 -7.02
N THR A 420 -11.41 -11.97 -7.87
CA THR A 420 -10.49 -10.86 -7.74
C THR A 420 -10.75 -9.87 -8.85
N VAL A 421 -10.61 -8.59 -8.55
CA VAL A 421 -10.77 -7.48 -9.50
C VAL A 421 -9.52 -6.62 -9.43
N ARG A 422 -9.06 -6.18 -10.60
CA ARG A 422 -7.99 -5.18 -10.74
C ARG A 422 -8.54 -4.00 -11.51
N ALA A 423 -8.16 -2.82 -11.12
CA ALA A 423 -8.38 -1.60 -11.89
C ALA A 423 -7.11 -1.25 -12.65
N THR A 424 -7.25 -0.56 -13.75
CA THR A 424 -6.11 -0.08 -14.55
C THR A 424 -6.24 1.43 -14.69
N ASN A 425 -5.16 2.15 -14.46
CA ASN A 425 -5.01 3.56 -14.81
C ASN A 425 -3.82 3.73 -15.74
N VAL A 426 -3.42 4.95 -16.04
CA VAL A 426 -2.29 5.27 -16.91
C VAL A 426 -0.95 4.76 -16.36
N ASN A 427 -0.85 4.61 -15.03
CA ASN A 427 0.35 4.13 -14.33
C ASN A 427 0.41 2.60 -14.24
N GLY A 428 -0.62 1.89 -14.68
CA GLY A 428 -0.61 0.44 -14.75
C GLY A 428 -1.79 -0.25 -14.08
N VAL A 429 -1.60 -1.54 -13.80
CA VAL A 429 -2.62 -2.44 -13.24
C VAL A 429 -2.43 -2.56 -11.73
N SER A 430 -3.47 -2.25 -10.99
CA SER A 430 -3.48 -2.30 -9.53
C SER A 430 -3.20 -3.71 -8.96
N PRO A 431 -2.82 -3.83 -7.69
CA PRO A 431 -2.96 -5.07 -6.93
C PRO A 431 -4.39 -5.62 -6.99
N PRO A 432 -4.59 -6.95 -6.86
CA PRO A 432 -5.91 -7.55 -6.92
C PRO A 432 -6.71 -7.34 -5.63
N ALA A 433 -7.91 -6.79 -5.74
CA ALA A 433 -8.87 -6.80 -4.65
C ALA A 433 -9.73 -8.06 -4.69
N ALA A 434 -9.76 -8.81 -3.59
CA ALA A 434 -10.49 -10.06 -3.51
C ALA A 434 -11.85 -9.90 -2.82
N SER A 435 -12.90 -10.53 -3.38
CA SER A 435 -14.19 -10.64 -2.70
C SER A 435 -14.12 -11.62 -1.52
N THR A 436 -15.08 -11.53 -0.60
CA THR A 436 -15.35 -12.62 0.32
C THR A 436 -15.69 -13.90 -0.45
N GLY A 437 -15.20 -15.03 0.05
CA GLY A 437 -15.44 -16.31 -0.60
C GLY A 437 -16.88 -16.81 -0.42
N THR A 438 -17.44 -17.38 -1.45
CA THR A 438 -18.78 -17.97 -1.46
C THR A 438 -18.69 -19.49 -1.55
N LYS A 439 -19.21 -20.22 -0.55
CA LYS A 439 -19.15 -21.67 -0.50
C LYS A 439 -20.17 -22.32 -1.44
N VAL A 440 -19.68 -23.08 -2.41
CA VAL A 440 -20.52 -23.82 -3.34
C VAL A 440 -21.11 -25.05 -2.64
N VAL A 441 -22.44 -25.05 -2.51
CA VAL A 441 -23.16 -26.14 -1.85
C VAL A 441 -23.49 -27.28 -2.81
N ASP A 442 -23.62 -28.49 -2.25
CA ASP A 442 -24.09 -29.67 -2.97
C ASP A 442 -25.41 -30.16 -2.37
N VAL A 443 -26.03 -31.15 -3.00
CA VAL A 443 -27.25 -31.79 -2.51
C VAL A 443 -27.00 -32.34 -1.10
N PRO A 444 -27.92 -32.13 -0.14
CA PRO A 444 -27.76 -32.62 1.23
C PRO A 444 -27.50 -34.13 1.27
N THR A 445 -26.57 -34.56 2.14
CA THR A 445 -26.32 -35.99 2.39
C THR A 445 -26.45 -36.25 3.87
N ALA A 446 -27.18 -37.32 4.23
CA ALA A 446 -27.33 -37.72 5.61
C ALA A 446 -25.99 -38.25 6.14
N THR A 447 -25.48 -37.64 7.22
CA THR A 447 -24.28 -38.08 7.97
C THR A 447 -24.67 -38.97 9.16
N LYS A 448 -25.90 -38.75 9.68
CA LYS A 448 -26.58 -39.69 10.63
C LYS A 448 -28.00 -39.87 10.15
N ALA A 449 -28.44 -41.15 10.10
CA ALA A 449 -29.78 -41.46 9.66
C ALA A 449 -30.86 -40.91 10.63
N PRO A 450 -32.05 -40.60 10.09
CA PRO A 450 -33.22 -40.34 10.95
C PRO A 450 -33.46 -41.50 11.95
N HIS A 451 -33.98 -41.19 13.13
CA HIS A 451 -34.32 -42.22 14.09
C HIS A 451 -35.69 -41.96 14.71
N ILE A 452 -36.32 -43.04 15.23
CA ILE A 452 -37.60 -43.01 15.89
C ILE A 452 -37.42 -43.34 17.38
N SER A 453 -38.07 -42.57 18.24
CA SER A 453 -38.13 -42.80 19.66
C SER A 453 -39.60 -42.86 20.12
N GLY A 454 -39.83 -43.42 21.30
CA GLY A 454 -41.14 -43.56 21.92
C GLY A 454 -41.65 -45.00 21.98
N ARG A 455 -42.78 -45.21 22.65
CA ARG A 455 -43.39 -46.52 22.83
C ARG A 455 -44.30 -46.87 21.63
N ALA A 456 -43.98 -47.98 20.95
CA ALA A 456 -44.76 -48.47 19.82
C ALA A 456 -46.04 -49.16 20.30
N ARG A 457 -47.03 -48.38 20.73
CA ARG A 457 -48.36 -48.86 21.21
C ARG A 457 -49.45 -47.93 20.65
N VAL A 458 -50.56 -48.51 20.21
CA VAL A 458 -51.73 -47.74 19.73
C VAL A 458 -52.11 -46.66 20.73
N GLY A 459 -52.38 -45.44 20.26
CA GLY A 459 -52.72 -44.25 21.03
C GLY A 459 -51.52 -43.49 21.59
N LYS A 460 -50.28 -44.05 21.61
CA LYS A 460 -49.05 -43.36 22.03
C LYS A 460 -48.44 -42.63 20.84
N LYS A 461 -47.64 -41.58 21.13
CA LYS A 461 -46.87 -40.83 20.14
C LYS A 461 -45.49 -41.45 19.94
N LEU A 462 -45.05 -41.54 18.72
CA LEU A 462 -43.66 -41.69 18.32
C LEU A 462 -43.12 -40.32 17.91
N SER A 463 -41.85 -40.05 18.21
CA SER A 463 -41.10 -38.88 17.84
C SER A 463 -40.00 -39.29 16.86
N GLY A 464 -39.79 -38.53 15.84
CA GLY A 464 -38.75 -38.75 14.85
C GLY A 464 -37.76 -37.60 14.82
N SER A 465 -36.47 -37.92 14.82
CA SER A 465 -35.43 -36.96 14.53
C SER A 465 -35.11 -36.95 13.02
N HIS A 466 -34.64 -35.80 12.52
CA HIS A 466 -34.20 -35.72 11.14
C HIS A 466 -32.83 -36.39 10.90
N GLY A 467 -32.09 -36.76 11.95
CA GLY A 467 -30.69 -37.16 11.82
C GLY A 467 -29.76 -35.97 11.68
N SER A 468 -28.61 -36.20 11.08
CA SER A 468 -27.64 -35.12 10.75
C SER A 468 -27.42 -35.10 9.25
N TRP A 469 -27.25 -33.91 8.69
CA TRP A 469 -27.11 -33.71 7.26
C TRP A 469 -26.06 -32.66 6.95
N THR A 470 -25.42 -32.75 5.78
CA THR A 470 -24.54 -31.71 5.25
C THR A 470 -25.36 -30.50 4.73
N TYR A 471 -24.72 -29.33 4.66
CA TYR A 471 -25.26 -28.13 4.00
C TYR A 471 -26.57 -27.56 4.55
N SER A 472 -26.81 -27.70 5.85
CA SER A 472 -27.92 -27.08 6.60
C SER A 472 -29.28 -27.03 5.85
N PRO A 473 -29.85 -28.19 5.46
CA PRO A 473 -31.06 -28.21 4.66
C PRO A 473 -32.32 -27.95 5.49
N THR A 474 -33.40 -27.66 4.79
CA THR A 474 -34.76 -27.75 5.34
C THR A 474 -35.23 -29.18 5.32
N TYR A 475 -36.18 -29.54 6.19
CA TYR A 475 -36.64 -30.92 6.34
C TYR A 475 -38.13 -31.06 6.10
N ARG A 476 -38.53 -32.19 5.43
CA ARG A 476 -39.90 -32.67 5.34
C ARG A 476 -39.92 -34.09 5.85
N TYR A 477 -40.98 -34.44 6.58
CA TYR A 477 -41.17 -35.75 7.21
C TYR A 477 -42.27 -36.50 6.50
N GLN A 478 -42.18 -37.85 6.51
CA GLN A 478 -43.24 -38.75 6.07
C GLN A 478 -43.12 -40.06 6.85
N TRP A 479 -44.15 -40.37 7.65
CA TRP A 479 -44.25 -41.63 8.30
C TRP A 479 -44.68 -42.72 7.33
N LEU A 480 -44.10 -43.91 7.50
CA LEU A 480 -44.36 -45.08 6.65
C LEU A 480 -44.84 -46.22 7.57
N ARG A 481 -45.87 -46.98 7.12
CA ARG A 481 -46.27 -48.23 7.71
C ARG A 481 -45.67 -49.37 6.95
N CYS A 482 -44.96 -50.25 7.66
CA CYS A 482 -44.26 -51.40 7.12
C CYS A 482 -44.90 -52.69 7.61
N ASN A 483 -44.61 -53.82 6.98
CA ASN A 483 -45.04 -55.13 7.46
C ASN A 483 -44.39 -55.48 8.84
N ALA A 484 -44.76 -56.61 9.42
CA ALA A 484 -44.27 -57.06 10.73
C ALA A 484 -42.72 -57.23 10.80
N ARG A 485 -42.08 -57.46 9.63
CA ARG A 485 -40.60 -57.60 9.51
C ARG A 485 -39.93 -56.24 9.26
N GLY A 486 -40.65 -55.14 9.07
CA GLY A 486 -40.15 -53.79 8.84
C GLY A 486 -39.80 -53.49 7.37
N GLY A 487 -40.24 -54.34 6.43
CA GLY A 487 -40.19 -54.14 4.99
C GLY A 487 -41.56 -53.78 4.41
N SER A 488 -41.68 -53.74 3.07
CA SER A 488 -42.91 -53.43 2.35
C SER A 488 -43.68 -52.22 2.91
N CYS A 489 -43.02 -51.06 2.92
CA CYS A 489 -43.51 -49.86 3.58
C CYS A 489 -44.33 -49.00 2.65
N SER A 490 -45.48 -48.53 3.09
CA SER A 490 -46.32 -47.53 2.41
C SER A 490 -46.44 -46.24 3.21
N SER A 491 -46.60 -45.11 2.50
CA SER A 491 -46.76 -43.81 3.16
C SER A 491 -48.09 -43.75 3.91
N ILE A 492 -48.06 -43.24 5.15
CA ILE A 492 -49.25 -42.96 5.93
C ILE A 492 -49.76 -41.58 5.47
N HIS A 493 -50.99 -41.53 4.94
CA HIS A 493 -51.61 -40.30 4.47
C HIS A 493 -51.58 -39.20 5.54
N ALA A 494 -51.17 -37.97 5.17
CA ALA A 494 -51.10 -36.80 6.03
C ALA A 494 -50.17 -36.91 7.25
N ALA A 495 -49.40 -37.98 7.41
CA ALA A 495 -48.45 -38.16 8.53
C ALA A 495 -47.09 -37.49 8.19
N THR A 496 -47.07 -36.15 8.15
CA THR A 496 -45.94 -35.33 7.67
C THR A 496 -45.26 -34.51 8.78
N ARG A 497 -45.65 -34.73 10.06
CA ARG A 497 -45.01 -34.07 11.21
C ARG A 497 -43.85 -34.92 11.75
N SER A 498 -42.96 -34.33 12.52
CA SER A 498 -41.89 -35.07 13.23
C SER A 498 -42.42 -36.03 14.28
N THR A 499 -43.68 -35.89 14.67
CA THR A 499 -44.36 -36.80 15.60
C THR A 499 -45.56 -37.47 14.94
N TYR A 500 -45.83 -38.72 15.32
CA TYR A 500 -46.98 -39.47 14.82
C TYR A 500 -47.65 -40.21 15.97
N LYS A 501 -48.99 -40.04 16.13
CA LYS A 501 -49.81 -40.80 17.09
C LYS A 501 -50.28 -42.08 16.45
N LEU A 502 -49.88 -43.21 17.02
CA LEU A 502 -50.20 -44.55 16.52
C LEU A 502 -51.70 -44.79 16.50
N ALA A 503 -52.25 -45.17 15.35
CA ALA A 503 -53.65 -45.49 15.14
C ALA A 503 -53.92 -47.00 15.27
N LYS A 504 -55.22 -47.44 15.40
CA LYS A 504 -55.60 -48.86 15.46
C LYS A 504 -55.04 -49.66 14.28
N ARG A 505 -54.99 -49.06 13.05
CA ARG A 505 -54.48 -49.69 11.82
C ARG A 505 -52.97 -49.92 11.84
N ASP A 506 -52.20 -49.42 12.82
CA ASP A 506 -50.75 -49.63 12.97
C ASP A 506 -50.45 -50.90 13.80
N ALA A 507 -51.48 -51.49 14.43
CA ALA A 507 -51.35 -52.73 15.19
C ALA A 507 -50.83 -53.86 14.27
N GLY A 508 -49.83 -54.59 14.72
CA GLY A 508 -49.16 -55.66 13.95
C GLY A 508 -48.04 -55.16 13.03
N HIS A 509 -47.92 -53.88 12.82
CA HIS A 509 -46.99 -53.25 11.88
C HIS A 509 -45.77 -52.65 12.61
N ARG A 510 -44.73 -52.34 11.82
CA ARG A 510 -43.58 -51.46 12.24
C ARG A 510 -43.67 -50.15 11.47
N LEU A 511 -43.16 -49.07 12.07
CA LEU A 511 -43.15 -47.75 11.46
C LEU A 511 -41.73 -47.40 11.09
N ARG A 512 -41.60 -46.64 9.99
CA ARG A 512 -40.37 -45.94 9.63
C ARG A 512 -40.69 -44.48 9.39
N LEU A 513 -39.65 -43.63 9.51
CA LEU A 513 -39.71 -42.24 9.21
C LEU A 513 -38.79 -41.94 8.00
N ARG A 514 -39.34 -41.47 6.92
CA ARG A 514 -38.60 -40.90 5.79
C ARG A 514 -38.48 -39.40 6.00
N VAL A 515 -37.25 -38.91 6.01
CA VAL A 515 -36.92 -37.48 6.04
C VAL A 515 -36.32 -37.08 4.71
N THR A 516 -36.88 -36.05 4.07
CA THR A 516 -36.38 -35.43 2.86
C THR A 516 -35.73 -34.11 3.25
N ALA A 517 -34.43 -34.02 3.09
CA ALA A 517 -33.62 -32.82 3.27
C ALA A 517 -33.48 -32.10 1.92
N ALA A 518 -33.65 -30.78 1.89
CA ALA A 518 -33.58 -29.97 0.68
C ALA A 518 -32.84 -28.65 0.93
N ASN A 519 -32.04 -28.25 -0.05
CA ASN A 519 -31.42 -26.94 -0.14
C ASN A 519 -31.48 -26.42 -1.59
N ALA A 520 -30.82 -25.31 -1.90
CA ALA A 520 -30.78 -24.73 -3.26
C ALA A 520 -30.19 -25.67 -4.32
N ALA A 521 -29.32 -26.62 -3.95
CA ALA A 521 -28.73 -27.58 -4.87
C ALA A 521 -29.61 -28.79 -5.19
N GLY A 522 -30.68 -29.00 -4.41
CA GLY A 522 -31.61 -30.10 -4.60
C GLY A 522 -32.07 -30.78 -3.32
N ARG A 523 -32.60 -31.99 -3.46
CA ARG A 523 -33.15 -32.77 -2.33
C ARG A 523 -32.68 -34.21 -2.33
N ARG A 524 -32.57 -34.78 -1.13
CA ARG A 524 -32.26 -36.20 -0.89
C ARG A 524 -33.05 -36.71 0.30
N ALA A 525 -33.42 -37.97 0.29
CA ALA A 525 -34.18 -38.59 1.37
C ALA A 525 -33.37 -39.67 2.07
N ALA A 526 -33.58 -39.81 3.39
CA ALA A 526 -33.08 -40.91 4.19
C ALA A 526 -34.23 -41.45 5.04
N THR A 527 -34.19 -42.76 5.37
CA THR A 527 -35.25 -43.44 6.11
C THR A 527 -34.66 -44.05 7.40
N SER A 528 -35.39 -43.93 8.50
CA SER A 528 -34.98 -44.47 9.80
C SER A 528 -34.94 -46.01 9.79
N ALA A 529 -34.29 -46.59 10.80
CA ALA A 529 -34.55 -47.96 11.21
C ALA A 529 -36.07 -48.13 11.51
N ALA A 530 -36.55 -49.36 11.44
CA ALA A 530 -37.95 -49.68 11.81
C ALA A 530 -38.13 -49.57 13.31
N SER A 531 -39.29 -49.06 13.76
CA SER A 531 -39.69 -49.08 15.16
C SER A 531 -39.83 -50.51 15.69
N ALA A 532 -39.99 -50.68 17.01
CA ALA A 532 -40.56 -51.91 17.53
C ALA A 532 -41.92 -52.20 16.87
N ARG A 533 -42.33 -53.47 16.79
CA ARG A 533 -43.65 -53.87 16.27
C ARG A 533 -44.73 -53.33 17.22
N VAL A 534 -45.72 -52.69 16.68
CA VAL A 534 -46.87 -52.25 17.46
C VAL A 534 -47.66 -53.48 17.86
N PRO A 535 -47.89 -53.74 19.17
CA PRO A 535 -48.66 -54.89 19.58
C PRO A 535 -50.06 -54.95 18.95
N ALA A 536 -50.53 -56.14 18.60
CA ALA A 536 -51.93 -56.34 18.23
C ALA A 536 -52.84 -55.99 19.42
N ALA A 537 -53.99 -55.44 19.15
CA ALA A 537 -55.02 -55.27 20.18
C ALA A 537 -55.34 -56.68 20.75
N LYS A 538 -55.28 -56.82 22.08
CA LYS A 538 -55.84 -58.03 22.73
C LYS A 538 -57.31 -58.09 22.33
N ARG A 539 -57.75 -59.18 21.71
CA ARG A 539 -59.15 -59.48 21.50
C ARG A 539 -59.89 -59.56 22.82
#